data_4e0d0c72a58d4c9d7c95ea13d62a809b
#
_entry.id   4e0d0c72a58d4c9d7c95ea13d62a809b
#
_cell.length_a   1.000
_cell.length_b   1.000
_cell.length_c   1.000
_cell.angle_alpha   90.00
_cell.angle_beta   90.00
_cell.angle_gamma   90.00
#
_symmetry.space_group_name_H-M   'P 1'
#
loop_
_entity.id
_entity.type
_entity.pdbx_description
1 polymer ?
#
loop_
_entity_poly.entity_id
_entity_poly.type
_entity_poly.pdbx_seq_one_letter_code
_entity_poly.pdbx_strand_id
1 'polypeptide(L)'
;MNNLNLYSETVSGYTAVSDLFIDEYVPSANGDFVKVYLYLLRLLTRKNSSLSISSLADTFNQTENDVMRALRYWDKSGLVSLSYDDNNQLCGITVKDLKDNSPEPDRNVH
;
A
#
# COMPACT_ATOMS: atom_id res chain seq x y z
N MET A 1 36.21 -2.91 -0.64
CA MET A 1 35.15 -2.41 -0.09
C MET A 1 34.55 -3.34 0.82
N ASN A 2 33.95 -2.83 1.68
CA ASN A 2 33.40 -3.67 2.61
C ASN A 2 32.04 -4.04 2.24
N ASN A 3 31.71 -5.25 2.42
CA ASN A 3 30.35 -5.65 2.30
C ASN A 3 29.61 -5.25 3.51
N LEU A 4 28.42 -4.77 3.31
CA LEU A 4 27.52 -4.53 4.41
C LEU A 4 26.62 -5.71 4.54
N ASN A 5 26.61 -6.28 5.70
CA ASN A 5 25.73 -7.40 5.97
C ASN A 5 24.53 -6.87 6.71
N LEU A 6 23.37 -7.16 6.19
CA LEU A 6 22.14 -6.75 6.82
C LEU A 6 21.58 -7.93 7.57
N TYR A 7 21.26 -7.71 8.83
CA TYR A 7 20.75 -8.77 9.66
C TYR A 7 19.40 -8.36 10.20
N SER A 8 18.58 -9.33 10.43
CA SER A 8 17.33 -9.10 11.12
C SER A 8 17.21 -10.16 12.18
N GLU A 9 16.94 -9.73 13.37
CA GLU A 9 16.77 -10.68 14.45
C GLU A 9 15.39 -11.25 14.50
N THR A 10 14.45 -10.63 13.79
CA THR A 10 13.10 -11.16 13.76
C THR A 10 12.56 -10.97 12.38
N VAL A 11 11.55 -11.74 12.05
CA VAL A 11 10.87 -11.57 10.80
C VAL A 11 9.95 -10.37 10.84
N SER A 12 9.53 -9.99 12.06
CA SER A 12 8.61 -8.88 12.17
C SER A 12 9.40 -7.60 12.10
N GLY A 13 9.72 -7.02 11.26
CA GLY A 13 10.41 -5.78 11.05
C GLY A 13 10.34 -5.43 9.60
N TYR A 14 9.59 -6.22 8.85
CA TYR A 14 9.53 -6.05 7.41
C TYR A 14 8.12 -5.83 6.96
N THR A 15 7.99 -5.07 5.90
CA THR A 15 6.71 -4.92 5.22
C THR A 15 6.94 -5.39 3.80
N ALA A 16 6.23 -6.43 3.40
CA ALA A 16 6.40 -6.98 2.06
C ALA A 16 5.72 -6.08 1.04
N VAL A 17 6.40 -5.82 -0.05
CA VAL A 17 5.87 -5.02 -1.13
C VAL A 17 5.98 -5.86 -2.40
N SER A 18 4.88 -5.97 -3.12
CA SER A 18 4.85 -6.77 -4.32
C SER A 18 5.81 -6.22 -5.38
N ASP A 19 6.53 -7.11 -6.04
CA ASP A 19 7.37 -6.71 -7.16
C ASP A 19 6.52 -6.08 -8.27
N LEU A 20 5.32 -6.59 -8.46
CA LEU A 20 4.43 -6.03 -9.46
C LEU A 20 4.11 -4.58 -9.16
N PHE A 21 3.90 -4.26 -7.89
CA PHE A 21 3.64 -2.88 -7.51
C PHE A 21 4.83 -1.99 -7.87
N ILE A 22 6.02 -2.45 -7.54
CA ILE A 22 7.21 -1.67 -7.79
C ILE A 22 7.45 -1.49 -9.29
N ASP A 23 7.25 -2.54 -10.05
CA ASP A 23 7.58 -2.50 -11.47
C ASP A 23 6.52 -1.79 -12.31
N GLU A 24 5.26 -1.99 -11.97
CA GLU A 24 4.18 -1.54 -12.84
C GLU A 24 3.47 -0.29 -12.36
N TYR A 25 3.48 -0.03 -11.07
CA TYR A 25 2.69 1.08 -10.54
C TYR A 25 3.54 2.25 -10.06
N VAL A 26 4.68 1.96 -9.44
CA VAL A 26 5.51 3.02 -8.89
C VAL A 26 6.02 3.97 -9.98
N PRO A 27 6.47 3.48 -11.14
CA PRO A 27 7.08 4.39 -12.11
C PRO A 27 6.17 5.49 -12.60
N SER A 28 4.87 5.26 -12.63
CA SER A 28 3.95 6.27 -13.16
C SER A 28 3.14 6.96 -12.08
N ALA A 29 3.31 6.60 -10.83
CA ALA A 29 2.49 7.17 -9.76
C ALA A 29 3.18 8.36 -9.12
N ASN A 30 2.37 9.26 -8.61
CA ASN A 30 2.88 10.37 -7.83
C ASN A 30 3.53 9.80 -6.55
N GLY A 31 4.70 10.31 -6.22
CA GLY A 31 5.43 9.81 -5.05
C GLY A 31 4.65 9.92 -3.75
N ASP A 32 3.88 10.99 -3.60
CA ASP A 32 3.06 11.13 -2.40
C ASP A 32 2.01 10.04 -2.31
N PHE A 33 1.50 9.60 -3.45
CA PHE A 33 0.53 8.51 -3.46
C PHE A 33 1.20 7.19 -3.10
N VAL A 34 2.43 6.99 -3.58
CA VAL A 34 3.19 5.78 -3.24
C VAL A 34 3.43 5.70 -1.73
N LYS A 35 3.76 6.84 -1.11
CA LYS A 35 3.97 6.85 0.33
C LYS A 35 2.74 6.36 1.08
N VAL A 36 1.58 6.83 0.68
CA VAL A 36 0.35 6.44 1.36
C VAL A 36 0.13 4.94 1.22
N TYR A 37 0.32 4.41 0.03
CA TYR A 37 0.11 2.98 -0.20
C TYR A 37 1.08 2.15 0.64
N LEU A 38 2.34 2.53 0.66
CA LEU A 38 3.33 1.79 1.44
C LEU A 38 2.98 1.80 2.91
N TYR A 39 2.48 2.92 3.40
CA TYR A 39 2.13 2.99 4.81
C TYR A 39 0.91 2.14 5.13
N LEU A 40 -0.03 2.05 4.21
CA LEU A 40 -1.16 1.14 4.39
C LEU A 40 -0.67 -0.29 4.53
N LEU A 41 0.28 -0.70 3.69
CA LEU A 41 0.83 -2.04 3.80
C LEU A 41 1.47 -2.25 5.16
N ARG A 42 2.19 -1.24 5.64
CA ARG A 42 2.83 -1.34 6.93
C ARG A 42 1.82 -1.50 8.05
N LEU A 43 0.73 -0.74 7.98
CA LEU A 43 -0.28 -0.82 9.01
C LEU A 43 -0.98 -2.17 9.04
N LEU A 44 -1.09 -2.82 7.89
CA LEU A 44 -1.72 -4.13 7.84
C LEU A 44 -0.95 -5.18 8.63
N THR A 45 0.34 -4.99 8.80
CA THR A 45 1.15 -5.97 9.52
C THR A 45 1.19 -5.72 11.01
N ARG A 46 0.58 -4.63 11.47
CA ARG A 46 0.58 -4.31 12.88
C ARG A 46 -0.72 -4.79 13.51
N LYS A 47 -0.58 -5.33 14.69
CA LYS A 47 -1.77 -5.69 15.43
C LYS A 47 -2.36 -4.47 16.05
N ASN A 48 -3.64 -4.41 16.09
CA ASN A 48 -4.35 -3.34 16.76
C ASN A 48 -4.03 -1.97 16.19
N SER A 49 -3.68 -1.90 14.94
CA SER A 49 -3.44 -0.60 14.37
C SER A 49 -4.79 0.05 14.07
N SER A 50 -4.82 1.33 14.24
CA SER A 50 -5.99 2.09 13.85
C SER A 50 -5.56 3.08 12.79
N LEU A 51 -6.52 3.47 11.99
CA LEU A 51 -6.24 4.29 10.85
C LEU A 51 -7.29 5.36 10.73
N SER A 52 -6.86 6.58 10.51
CA SER A 52 -7.78 7.64 10.18
C SER A 52 -7.12 8.49 9.11
N ILE A 53 -7.95 9.20 8.34
CA ILE A 53 -7.43 10.08 7.32
C ILE A 53 -6.59 11.18 7.97
N SER A 54 -7.03 11.65 9.12
CA SER A 54 -6.30 12.67 9.86
C SER A 54 -4.91 12.18 10.26
N SER A 55 -4.81 10.94 10.75
CA SER A 55 -3.52 10.43 11.18
C SER A 55 -2.59 10.20 10.00
N LEU A 56 -3.12 9.79 8.86
CA LEU A 56 -2.30 9.67 7.66
C LEU A 56 -1.80 11.03 7.20
N ALA A 57 -2.68 12.02 7.22
CA ALA A 57 -2.28 13.37 6.82
C ALA A 57 -1.17 13.88 7.71
N ASP A 58 -1.29 13.66 9.02
CA ASP A 58 -0.25 14.09 9.95
C ASP A 58 1.06 13.36 9.70
N THR A 59 0.98 12.05 9.45
CA THR A 59 2.18 11.26 9.24
C THR A 59 2.99 11.76 8.07
N PHE A 60 2.30 12.17 7.01
CA PHE A 60 2.99 12.58 5.79
C PHE A 60 3.03 14.08 5.59
N ASN A 61 2.57 14.84 6.59
CA ASN A 61 2.57 16.29 6.50
C ASN A 61 1.80 16.74 5.26
N GLN A 62 0.63 16.16 5.09
CA GLN A 62 -0.26 16.44 3.96
C GLN A 62 -1.61 16.86 4.49
N THR A 63 -2.45 17.36 3.62
CA THR A 63 -3.83 17.64 3.99
C THR A 63 -4.64 16.37 3.88
N GLU A 64 -5.80 16.38 4.51
CA GLU A 64 -6.71 15.24 4.39
C GLU A 64 -7.19 15.07 2.96
N ASN A 65 -7.35 16.17 2.23
CA ASN A 65 -7.71 16.07 0.82
C ASN A 65 -6.64 15.39 0.01
N ASP A 66 -5.37 15.66 0.32
CA ASP A 66 -4.27 15.00 -0.38
C ASP A 66 -4.30 13.51 -0.14
N VAL A 67 -4.56 13.10 1.11
CA VAL A 67 -4.63 11.69 1.44
C VAL A 67 -5.80 11.04 0.70
N MET A 68 -6.95 11.71 0.68
CA MET A 68 -8.10 11.17 -0.02
C MET A 68 -7.84 11.03 -1.52
N ARG A 69 -7.11 11.97 -2.11
CA ARG A 69 -6.76 11.86 -3.51
C ARG A 69 -5.88 10.64 -3.77
N ALA A 70 -4.93 10.39 -2.86
CA ALA A 70 -4.09 9.20 -2.98
C ALA A 70 -4.93 7.94 -2.90
N LEU A 71 -5.83 7.89 -1.94
CA LEU A 71 -6.67 6.69 -1.77
C LEU A 71 -7.57 6.46 -2.98
N ARG A 72 -8.14 7.53 -3.51
CA ARG A 72 -8.99 7.39 -4.69
C ARG A 72 -8.18 6.96 -5.91
N TYR A 73 -6.93 7.42 -6.00
CA TYR A 73 -6.06 6.98 -7.09
C TYR A 73 -5.83 5.47 -7.01
N TRP A 74 -5.55 4.96 -5.82
CA TRP A 74 -5.30 3.53 -5.68
C TRP A 74 -6.58 2.72 -5.81
N ASP A 75 -7.72 3.28 -5.43
CA ASP A 75 -8.99 2.63 -5.66
C ASP A 75 -9.25 2.49 -7.16
N LYS A 76 -9.02 3.55 -7.89
CA LYS A 76 -9.22 3.54 -9.33
C LYS A 76 -8.24 2.60 -10.02
N SER A 77 -7.04 2.49 -9.48
CA SER A 77 -6.03 1.59 -10.04
C SER A 77 -6.29 0.13 -9.68
N GLY A 78 -7.22 -0.12 -8.78
CA GLY A 78 -7.55 -1.49 -8.42
C GLY A 78 -6.74 -2.07 -7.28
N LEU A 79 -5.94 -1.25 -6.62
CA LEU A 79 -5.09 -1.75 -5.55
C LEU A 79 -5.76 -1.71 -4.19
N VAL A 80 -6.72 -0.83 -4.01
CA VAL A 80 -7.49 -0.79 -2.78
C VAL A 80 -8.96 -0.67 -3.13
N SER A 81 -9.79 -0.93 -2.15
CA SER A 81 -11.22 -0.74 -2.28
C SER A 81 -11.68 0.11 -1.10
N LEU A 82 -12.37 1.18 -1.38
CA LEU A 82 -12.82 2.10 -0.34
C LEU A 82 -14.28 1.83 -0.04
N SER A 83 -14.62 1.82 1.24
CA SER A 83 -15.98 1.62 1.70
C SER A 83 -16.46 2.87 2.40
N TYR A 84 -17.72 3.22 2.16
CA TYR A 84 -18.30 4.41 2.74
C TYR A 84 -19.54 4.03 3.54
N ASP A 85 -19.80 4.78 4.60
CA ASP A 85 -20.98 4.52 5.41
C ASP A 85 -22.17 5.28 4.84
N ASP A 86 -23.29 5.25 5.57
CA ASP A 86 -24.52 5.87 5.10
C ASP A 86 -24.40 7.39 4.98
N ASN A 87 -23.44 7.97 5.65
CA ASN A 87 -23.21 9.41 5.58
C ASN A 87 -22.15 9.77 4.55
N ASN A 88 -21.79 8.83 3.70
CA ASN A 88 -20.76 9.04 2.68
C ASN A 88 -19.41 9.32 3.28
N GLN A 89 -19.16 8.84 4.48
CA GLN A 89 -17.87 8.98 5.11
C GLN A 89 -17.08 7.71 4.89
N LEU A 90 -15.82 7.86 4.60
CA LEU A 90 -14.96 6.70 4.42
C LEU A 90 -14.89 5.92 5.71
N CYS A 91 -15.28 4.66 5.67
CA CYS A 91 -15.31 3.83 6.86
C CYS A 91 -14.44 2.60 6.74
N GLY A 92 -13.88 2.31 5.59
CA GLY A 92 -13.02 1.14 5.46
C GLY A 92 -12.15 1.22 4.23
N ILE A 93 -11.00 0.61 4.33
CA ILE A 93 -10.06 0.50 3.23
C ILE A 93 -9.62 -0.96 3.18
N THR A 94 -9.84 -1.60 2.04
CA THR A 94 -9.38 -2.96 1.83
C THR A 94 -8.22 -2.90 0.86
N VAL A 95 -7.07 -3.42 1.26
CA VAL A 95 -5.92 -3.48 0.37
C VAL A 95 -5.99 -4.82 -0.33
N LYS A 96 -6.02 -4.78 -1.64
CA LYS A 96 -6.21 -5.97 -2.42
C LYS A 96 -4.90 -6.69 -2.64
N ASP A 97 -5.01 -8.01 -2.81
CA ASP A 97 -3.86 -8.81 -3.12
C ASP A 97 -3.44 -8.50 -4.53
N LEU A 98 -2.20 -8.09 -4.71
CA LEU A 98 -1.68 -7.86 -6.03
C LEU A 98 -1.14 -9.15 -6.57
N LYS A 99 -1.74 -9.63 -7.62
CA LYS A 99 -1.28 -10.83 -8.25
C LYS A 99 -0.82 -10.52 -9.64
N ASP A 100 0.20 -11.22 -10.04
CA ASP A 100 0.65 -11.12 -11.39
C ASP A 100 -0.39 -11.77 -12.25
N ASN A 101 -1.03 -11.01 -13.08
CA ASN A 101 -2.06 -11.53 -13.93
C ASN A 101 -1.54 -12.12 -15.20
N SER A 102 -0.25 -12.11 -15.42
CA SER A 102 0.21 -12.69 -16.63
C SER A 102 -0.07 -14.16 -16.56
N PRO A 103 -0.43 -14.68 -17.61
CA PRO A 103 -0.74 -16.03 -17.66
C PRO A 103 0.48 -16.76 -17.36
N GLU A 104 0.57 -17.29 -16.65
CA GLU A 104 1.63 -17.88 -16.31
C GLU A 104 1.69 -19.00 -16.79
N PRO A 105 1.81 -19.27 -17.55
CA PRO A 105 1.74 -20.43 -18.08
C PRO A 105 2.54 -21.31 -17.51
N ASP A 106 2.75 -20.93 -17.48
CA ASP A 106 3.29 -21.62 -17.19
C ASP A 106 3.99 -21.76 -16.41
N ARG A 107 3.95 -21.09 -16.05
CA ARG A 107 4.64 -21.23 -15.14
C ARG A 107 4.34 -22.43 -14.58
N ASN A 108 3.70 -22.81 -14.76
CA ASN A 108 3.42 -23.88 -14.21
C ASN A 108 3.09 -24.82 -15.03
N VAL A 109 3.12 -24.68 -15.83
CA VAL A 109 2.83 -25.41 -16.55
C VAL A 109 3.55 -26.12 -16.93
N HIS A 110 3.84 -26.23 -16.91
CA HIS A 110 4.55 -26.80 -17.14
C HIS A 110 4.96 -27.25 -16.84
#